data_58bfbff045b763233f00665672d4d44c
#
_entry.id   58bfbff045b763233f00665672d4d44c
#
_cell.length_a   1.000
_cell.length_b   1.000
_cell.length_c   1.000
_cell.angle_alpha   90.00
_cell.angle_beta   90.00
_cell.angle_gamma   90.00
#
_symmetry.space_group_name_H-M   'P 1'
#
loop_
_entity.id
_entity.type
_entity.pdbx_description
1 polymer ?
#
loop_
_entity_poly.entity_id
_entity_poly.type
_entity_poly.pdbx_seq_one_letter_code
_entity_poly.pdbx_strand_id
1 'polypeptide(L)'
;MTRPHRLTEGTAILDRLHATLTRYVVLPSPETIDAVALWIAATHAQPAWAHAPRLVIRAPEKRCGKSRLLDVVEGCCCNPLITVNASTAAVYRSIGSDEPPTLLVDEADTIFGGKQAEANEELRGLLNAGHQRNRPTIRWDHARNRLETIPTFAMAALAGIGQMPDTIEDRAVVIRMRRRAPGETVAPYRHRRDGPALRQLANDISEWLRGNLAVLEKAEPVMPLEDRAADTWEPLIAVADLAGGEWPDRARHAAEVLTAERDGNSVASDRIRLLIDCRTAIGQHDAIPTSVLLDRLKADPEAPWAEYGGT
;
A
#
# COMPACT_ATOMS: atom_id res chain seq x y z
N MET A 1 -7.57 -38.24 13.40
CA MET A 1 -6.23 -37.99 13.98
C MET A 1 -5.48 -37.06 13.03
N THR A 2 -5.58 -35.74 13.24
CA THR A 2 -4.86 -34.71 12.48
C THR A 2 -3.39 -34.76 12.88
N ARG A 3 -2.50 -35.03 11.92
CA ARG A 3 -1.05 -34.93 12.14
C ARG A 3 -0.72 -33.50 12.60
N PRO A 4 0.12 -33.31 13.64
CA PRO A 4 0.58 -31.96 13.97
C PRO A 4 1.33 -31.42 12.75
N HIS A 5 0.87 -30.28 12.20
CA HIS A 5 1.57 -29.54 11.18
C HIS A 5 2.98 -29.20 11.73
N ARG A 6 4.02 -29.78 11.14
CA ARG A 6 5.38 -29.29 11.36
C ARG A 6 5.39 -27.85 10.87
N LEU A 7 5.65 -26.91 11.78
CA LEU A 7 5.90 -25.52 11.42
C LEU A 7 7.00 -25.51 10.36
N THR A 8 6.71 -24.98 9.19
CA THR A 8 7.73 -24.77 8.17
C THR A 8 8.62 -23.60 8.59
N GLU A 9 9.80 -23.48 8.02
CA GLU A 9 10.67 -22.33 8.24
C GLU A 9 9.93 -21.01 7.92
N GLY A 10 9.23 -20.96 6.78
CA GLY A 10 8.46 -19.80 6.35
C GLY A 10 7.36 -19.40 7.34
N THR A 11 6.60 -20.39 7.85
CA THR A 11 5.59 -20.13 8.88
C THR A 11 6.21 -19.48 10.12
N ALA A 12 7.32 -20.03 10.63
CA ALA A 12 8.00 -19.50 11.81
C ALA A 12 8.53 -18.07 11.59
N ILE A 13 9.03 -17.77 10.40
CA ILE A 13 9.51 -16.43 10.04
C ILE A 13 8.35 -15.44 9.99
N LEU A 14 7.25 -15.77 9.32
CA LEU A 14 6.08 -14.90 9.24
C LEU A 14 5.42 -14.68 10.61
N ASP A 15 5.37 -15.71 11.47
CA ASP A 15 4.86 -15.58 12.85
C ASP A 15 5.72 -14.63 13.68
N ARG A 16 7.05 -14.67 13.52
CA ARG A 16 7.98 -13.72 14.17
C ARG A 16 7.75 -12.29 13.66
N LEU A 17 7.51 -12.12 12.36
CA LEU A 17 7.22 -10.81 11.77
C LEU A 17 5.88 -10.26 12.27
N HIS A 18 4.84 -11.09 12.31
CA HIS A 18 3.54 -10.76 12.89
C HIS A 18 3.67 -10.34 14.36
N ALA A 19 4.39 -11.11 15.17
CA ALA A 19 4.65 -10.79 16.57
C ALA A 19 5.44 -9.47 16.74
N THR A 20 6.37 -9.19 15.84
CA THR A 20 7.14 -7.94 15.83
C THR A 20 6.25 -6.74 15.53
N LEU A 21 5.37 -6.83 14.54
CA LEU A 21 4.38 -5.79 14.22
C LEU A 21 3.47 -5.53 15.43
N THR A 22 2.87 -6.57 15.99
CA THR A 22 1.99 -6.47 17.17
C THR A 22 2.70 -5.87 18.39
N ARG A 23 3.98 -6.15 18.57
CA ARG A 23 4.78 -5.62 19.67
C ARG A 23 4.93 -4.10 19.63
N TYR A 24 5.11 -3.52 18.44
CA TYR A 24 5.47 -2.10 18.31
C TYR A 24 4.36 -1.21 17.77
N VAL A 25 3.33 -1.79 17.14
CA VAL A 25 2.26 -1.03 16.47
C VAL A 25 0.89 -1.59 16.85
N VAL A 26 -0.06 -0.72 17.17
CA VAL A 26 -1.47 -1.08 17.22
C VAL A 26 -2.03 -0.94 15.81
N LEU A 27 -2.26 -2.06 15.15
CA LEU A 27 -2.91 -2.12 13.84
C LEU A 27 -4.42 -2.30 14.02
N PRO A 28 -5.24 -1.85 13.05
CA PRO A 28 -6.71 -1.81 13.19
C PRO A 28 -7.37 -3.17 13.42
N SER A 29 -6.85 -4.22 12.78
CA SER A 29 -7.40 -5.57 12.83
C SER A 29 -6.30 -6.64 12.64
N PRO A 30 -6.57 -7.91 12.93
CA PRO A 30 -5.63 -9.01 12.64
C PRO A 30 -5.27 -9.10 11.15
N GLU A 31 -6.23 -8.90 10.26
CA GLU A 31 -6.06 -8.95 8.81
C GLU A 31 -5.06 -7.88 8.34
N THR A 32 -5.06 -6.71 8.98
CA THR A 32 -4.07 -5.67 8.68
C THR A 32 -2.66 -6.04 9.12
N ILE A 33 -2.51 -6.79 10.22
CA ILE A 33 -1.19 -7.29 10.67
C ILE A 33 -0.66 -8.31 9.65
N ASP A 34 -1.53 -9.24 9.24
CA ASP A 34 -1.18 -10.29 8.27
C ASP A 34 -0.79 -9.70 6.92
N ALA A 35 -1.58 -8.75 6.42
CA ALA A 35 -1.31 -8.05 5.17
C ALA A 35 0.02 -7.31 5.18
N VAL A 36 0.34 -6.58 6.26
CA VAL A 36 1.63 -5.87 6.40
C VAL A 36 2.78 -6.86 6.50
N ALA A 37 2.64 -7.96 7.25
CA ALA A 37 3.67 -8.99 7.35
C ALA A 37 3.96 -9.62 5.98
N LEU A 38 2.93 -9.99 5.24
CA LEU A 38 3.07 -10.57 3.90
C LEU A 38 3.65 -9.55 2.90
N TRP A 39 3.24 -8.29 2.99
CA TRP A 39 3.78 -7.23 2.14
C TRP A 39 5.27 -7.02 2.39
N ILE A 40 5.71 -6.95 3.66
CA ILE A 40 7.13 -6.86 4.02
C ILE A 40 7.90 -8.07 3.46
N ALA A 41 7.40 -9.28 3.66
CA ALA A 41 8.02 -10.49 3.13
C ALA A 41 8.12 -10.44 1.60
N ALA A 42 7.05 -10.05 0.90
CA ALA A 42 7.03 -9.95 -0.57
C ALA A 42 8.10 -9.00 -1.12
N THR A 43 8.54 -7.97 -0.35
CA THR A 43 9.64 -7.08 -0.79
C THR A 43 10.95 -7.81 -1.02
N HIS A 44 11.21 -8.92 -0.30
CA HIS A 44 12.42 -9.73 -0.44
C HIS A 44 12.43 -10.64 -1.67
N ALA A 45 11.25 -10.88 -2.25
CA ALA A 45 11.09 -11.67 -3.47
C ALA A 45 10.69 -10.79 -4.68
N GLN A 46 10.93 -9.48 -4.63
CA GLN A 46 10.58 -8.52 -5.68
C GLN A 46 11.00 -8.96 -7.10
N PRO A 47 12.15 -9.63 -7.33
CA PRO A 47 12.51 -10.13 -8.66
C PRO A 47 11.50 -11.10 -9.27
N ALA A 48 10.77 -11.87 -8.47
CA ALA A 48 9.79 -12.87 -8.94
C ALA A 48 8.46 -12.27 -9.41
N TRP A 49 8.14 -11.03 -9.03
CA TRP A 49 6.81 -10.48 -9.22
C TRP A 49 6.61 -9.78 -10.57
N ALA A 50 5.44 -9.98 -11.19
CA ALA A 50 4.94 -9.19 -12.30
C ALA A 50 4.38 -7.83 -11.83
N HIS A 51 3.77 -7.82 -10.63
CA HIS A 51 3.20 -6.64 -9.99
C HIS A 51 3.90 -6.32 -8.67
N ALA A 52 4.09 -5.03 -8.38
CA ALA A 52 4.67 -4.51 -7.14
C ALA A 52 3.56 -3.79 -6.34
N PRO A 53 2.85 -4.50 -5.44
CA PRO A 53 1.78 -3.90 -4.67
C PRO A 53 2.29 -2.73 -3.82
N ARG A 54 1.50 -1.64 -3.78
CA ARG A 54 1.75 -0.53 -2.85
C ARG A 54 1.26 -0.90 -1.47
N LEU A 55 1.91 -0.38 -0.43
CA LEU A 55 1.39 -0.36 0.93
C LEU A 55 1.00 1.08 1.25
N VAL A 56 -0.30 1.37 1.33
CA VAL A 56 -0.79 2.70 1.71
C VAL A 56 -1.12 2.69 3.20
N ILE A 57 -0.41 3.52 3.96
CA ILE A 57 -0.59 3.69 5.41
C ILE A 57 -1.22 5.06 5.64
N ARG A 58 -2.53 5.11 5.78
CA ARG A 58 -3.24 6.38 5.96
C ARG A 58 -3.93 6.49 7.31
N ALA A 59 -4.13 7.71 7.76
CA ALA A 59 -4.90 8.01 8.96
C ALA A 59 -5.65 9.33 8.79
N PRO A 60 -6.77 9.52 9.50
CA PRO A 60 -7.52 10.76 9.44
C PRO A 60 -6.76 11.95 10.03
N GLU A 61 -5.81 11.69 10.92
CA GLU A 61 -5.08 12.72 11.66
C GLU A 61 -3.67 12.28 12.10
N LYS A 62 -2.94 13.20 12.72
CA LYS A 62 -1.63 12.92 13.33
C LYS A 62 -1.74 12.01 14.55
N ARG A 63 -0.63 11.34 14.92
CA ARG A 63 -0.47 10.48 16.12
C ARG A 63 -1.28 9.17 16.09
N CYS A 64 -1.58 8.67 14.90
CA CYS A 64 -2.21 7.35 14.69
C CYS A 64 -1.22 6.20 14.49
N GLY A 65 0.08 6.41 14.70
CA GLY A 65 1.09 5.34 14.62
C GLY A 65 1.67 5.08 13.24
N LYS A 66 1.35 5.89 12.20
CA LYS A 66 1.87 5.74 10.83
C LYS A 66 3.40 5.65 10.75
N SER A 67 4.10 6.66 11.27
CA SER A 67 5.57 6.70 11.25
C SER A 67 6.18 5.52 12.04
N ARG A 68 5.52 5.06 13.12
CA ARG A 68 5.95 3.85 13.84
C ARG A 68 5.80 2.59 12.99
N LEU A 69 4.72 2.45 12.25
CA LEU A 69 4.57 1.35 11.32
C LEU A 69 5.64 1.42 10.22
N LEU A 70 5.89 2.61 9.70
CA LEU A 70 6.93 2.82 8.67
C LEU A 70 8.34 2.49 9.21
N ASP A 71 8.67 2.83 10.48
CA ASP A 71 9.93 2.44 11.14
C ASP A 71 10.11 0.91 11.19
N VAL A 72 9.04 0.15 11.47
CA VAL A 72 9.09 -1.32 11.50
C VAL A 72 9.20 -1.89 10.09
N VAL A 73 8.48 -1.33 9.13
CA VAL A 73 8.58 -1.69 7.70
C VAL A 73 10.01 -1.46 7.21
N GLU A 74 10.60 -0.29 7.49
CA GLU A 74 11.99 0.03 7.15
C GLU A 74 12.97 -1.01 7.72
N GLY A 75 12.78 -1.38 8.99
CA GLY A 75 13.67 -2.33 9.66
C GLY A 75 13.58 -3.76 9.14
N CYS A 76 12.51 -4.12 8.42
CA CYS A 76 12.22 -5.50 8.02
C CYS A 76 12.10 -5.71 6.50
N CYS A 77 11.89 -4.68 5.68
CA CYS A 77 11.78 -4.83 4.22
C CYS A 77 13.14 -4.94 3.54
N CYS A 78 13.12 -5.39 2.28
CA CYS A 78 14.31 -5.52 1.45
C CYS A 78 14.81 -4.16 0.98
N ASN A 79 16.10 -3.87 1.16
CA ASN A 79 16.78 -2.69 0.63
C ASN A 79 15.95 -1.39 0.78
N PRO A 80 15.63 -0.94 2.02
CA PRO A 80 14.77 0.21 2.24
C PRO A 80 15.43 1.52 1.77
N LEU A 81 14.68 2.31 1.01
CA LEU A 81 15.03 3.69 0.65
C LEU A 81 13.95 4.62 1.21
N ILE A 82 14.20 5.16 2.41
CA ILE A 82 13.28 6.12 3.01
C ILE A 82 13.53 7.51 2.43
N THR A 83 12.47 8.18 2.07
CA THR A 83 12.54 9.55 1.55
C THR A 83 11.39 10.39 2.08
N VAL A 84 11.72 11.60 2.51
CA VAL A 84 10.76 12.67 2.82
C VAL A 84 10.76 13.69 1.69
N ASN A 85 11.88 13.82 0.96
CA ASN A 85 12.05 14.84 -0.07
C ASN A 85 13.17 14.46 -1.07
N ALA A 86 13.00 13.35 -1.79
CA ALA A 86 13.98 12.94 -2.80
C ALA A 86 13.68 13.59 -4.14
N SER A 87 14.73 14.03 -4.85
CA SER A 87 14.56 14.41 -6.25
C SER A 87 14.15 13.18 -7.06
N THR A 88 13.23 13.35 -8.00
CA THR A 88 12.73 12.28 -8.86
C THR A 88 13.88 11.57 -9.59
N ALA A 89 14.92 12.32 -10.00
CA ALA A 89 16.10 11.75 -10.63
C ALA A 89 16.90 10.80 -9.73
N ALA A 90 16.97 11.08 -8.43
CA ALA A 90 17.63 10.19 -7.46
C ALA A 90 16.84 8.90 -7.30
N VAL A 91 15.51 8.99 -7.20
CA VAL A 91 14.62 7.82 -7.09
C VAL A 91 14.73 6.94 -8.33
N TYR A 92 14.68 7.52 -9.53
CA TYR A 92 14.84 6.75 -10.77
C TYR A 92 16.18 6.01 -10.84
N ARG A 93 17.29 6.66 -10.47
CA ARG A 93 18.61 6.01 -10.46
C ARG A 93 18.71 4.87 -9.45
N SER A 94 18.06 5.03 -8.31
CA SER A 94 18.02 3.98 -7.28
C SER A 94 17.22 2.75 -7.76
N ILE A 95 16.08 2.95 -8.43
CA ILE A 95 15.27 1.86 -8.99
C ILE A 95 15.99 1.17 -10.16
N GLY A 96 16.77 1.91 -10.94
CA GLY A 96 17.55 1.38 -12.05
C GLY A 96 18.79 0.60 -11.64
N SER A 97 19.04 0.36 -10.36
CA SER A 97 20.14 -0.47 -9.86
C SER A 97 19.83 -1.96 -10.01
N ASP A 98 20.87 -2.79 -9.90
CA ASP A 98 20.73 -4.27 -9.96
C ASP A 98 19.84 -4.82 -8.84
N GLU A 99 19.80 -4.13 -7.70
CA GLU A 99 18.90 -4.43 -6.58
C GLU A 99 17.96 -3.22 -6.33
N PRO A 100 16.79 -3.18 -6.97
CA PRO A 100 15.85 -2.09 -6.78
C PRO A 100 15.43 -1.97 -5.31
N PRO A 101 15.39 -0.75 -4.74
CA PRO A 101 14.99 -0.55 -3.37
C PRO A 101 13.49 -0.76 -3.16
N THR A 102 13.10 -1.00 -1.90
CA THR A 102 11.74 -0.76 -1.43
C THR A 102 11.63 0.73 -1.08
N LEU A 103 10.79 1.46 -1.81
CA LEU A 103 10.58 2.89 -1.57
C LEU A 103 9.70 3.09 -0.34
N LEU A 104 10.15 3.93 0.58
CA LEU A 104 9.39 4.31 1.77
C LEU A 104 9.19 5.82 1.76
N VAL A 105 7.95 6.25 1.62
CA VAL A 105 7.59 7.68 1.53
C VAL A 105 6.78 8.06 2.76
N ASP A 106 7.36 8.87 3.65
CA ASP A 106 6.58 9.52 4.70
C ASP A 106 6.00 10.84 4.18
N GLU A 107 4.89 11.28 4.75
CA GLU A 107 4.15 12.49 4.31
C GLU A 107 3.75 12.46 2.83
N ALA A 108 3.34 11.29 2.32
CA ALA A 108 2.94 11.11 0.92
C ALA A 108 1.79 12.03 0.48
N ASP A 109 0.97 12.50 1.41
CA ASP A 109 -0.06 13.51 1.17
C ASP A 109 0.51 14.82 0.63
N THR A 110 1.77 15.16 0.93
CA THR A 110 2.44 16.35 0.36
C THR A 110 2.80 16.17 -1.11
N ILE A 111 3.01 14.93 -1.56
CA ILE A 111 3.33 14.62 -2.96
C ILE A 111 2.07 14.70 -3.82
N PHE A 112 0.93 14.24 -3.29
CA PHE A 112 -0.31 14.11 -4.04
C PHE A 112 -1.25 15.31 -3.88
N GLY A 113 -1.06 16.16 -2.86
CA GLY A 113 -1.92 17.26 -2.51
C GLY A 113 -1.35 18.66 -2.77
N GLY A 114 -2.23 19.64 -2.92
CA GLY A 114 -1.93 21.06 -2.87
C GLY A 114 -1.11 21.62 -4.05
N LYS A 115 -0.49 22.78 -3.81
CA LYS A 115 0.27 23.56 -4.81
C LYS A 115 1.56 22.87 -5.30
N GLN A 116 2.01 21.80 -4.63
CA GLN A 116 3.22 21.05 -5.01
C GLN A 116 2.90 19.84 -5.93
N ALA A 117 1.63 19.58 -6.22
CA ALA A 117 1.23 18.46 -7.08
C ALA A 117 1.88 18.51 -8.47
N GLU A 118 2.01 19.71 -9.07
CA GLU A 118 2.67 19.89 -10.37
C GLU A 118 4.18 19.63 -10.29
N ALA A 119 4.84 20.07 -9.21
CA ALA A 119 6.28 19.84 -9.00
C ALA A 119 6.60 18.34 -8.77
N ASN A 120 5.63 17.56 -8.29
CA ASN A 120 5.79 16.15 -7.98
C ASN A 120 5.18 15.22 -9.06
N GLU A 121 4.76 15.75 -10.21
CA GLU A 121 4.08 14.98 -11.27
C GLU A 121 4.94 13.81 -11.77
N GLU A 122 6.25 14.01 -11.89
CA GLU A 122 7.17 12.94 -12.30
C GLU A 122 7.22 11.80 -11.25
N LEU A 123 7.24 12.14 -9.95
CA LEU A 123 7.26 11.14 -8.88
C LEU A 123 5.92 10.40 -8.82
N ARG A 124 4.81 11.11 -9.04
CA ARG A 124 3.48 10.50 -9.17
C ARG A 124 3.42 9.53 -10.35
N GLY A 125 3.95 9.96 -11.50
CA GLY A 125 4.06 9.12 -12.70
C GLY A 125 4.88 7.86 -12.44
N LEU A 126 6.01 7.99 -11.75
CA LEU A 126 6.86 6.87 -11.33
C LEU A 126 6.11 5.90 -10.42
N LEU A 127 5.45 6.40 -9.37
CA LEU A 127 4.70 5.57 -8.45
C LEU A 127 3.53 4.85 -9.13
N ASN A 128 2.88 5.49 -10.10
CA ASN A 128 1.81 4.87 -10.88
C ASN A 128 2.34 3.81 -11.87
N ALA A 129 3.42 4.09 -12.60
CA ALA A 129 3.99 3.16 -13.58
C ALA A 129 4.71 1.98 -12.91
N GLY A 130 5.41 2.25 -11.81
CA GLY A 130 6.30 1.30 -11.14
C GLY A 130 5.61 0.14 -10.43
N HIS A 131 4.30 0.07 -10.46
CA HIS A 131 3.55 -1.06 -9.91
C HIS A 131 3.56 -2.28 -10.85
N GLN A 132 3.81 -2.09 -12.13
CA GLN A 132 3.82 -3.15 -13.13
C GLN A 132 5.21 -3.28 -13.78
N ARG A 133 5.72 -4.50 -13.87
CA ARG A 133 6.96 -4.78 -14.58
C ARG A 133 6.79 -4.44 -16.07
N ASN A 134 7.88 -4.09 -16.74
CA ASN A 134 7.89 -3.73 -18.17
C ASN A 134 7.11 -2.44 -18.52
N ARG A 135 7.03 -1.51 -17.60
CA ARG A 135 6.51 -0.15 -17.80
C ARG A 135 7.60 0.90 -17.56
N PRO A 136 8.73 0.87 -18.31
CA PRO A 136 9.82 1.80 -18.10
C PRO A 136 9.43 3.22 -18.48
N THR A 137 10.11 4.21 -17.89
CA THR A 137 10.12 5.59 -18.39
C THR A 137 11.18 5.73 -19.48
N ILE A 138 10.85 6.46 -20.54
CA ILE A 138 11.77 6.77 -21.63
C ILE A 138 12.14 8.25 -21.55
N ARG A 139 13.43 8.54 -21.52
CA ARG A 139 13.97 9.90 -21.51
C ARG A 139 15.01 10.05 -22.61
N TRP A 140 15.21 11.29 -23.07
CA TRP A 140 16.32 11.62 -23.95
C TRP A 140 17.53 12.03 -23.09
N ASP A 141 18.63 11.27 -23.23
CA ASP A 141 19.92 11.65 -22.62
C ASP A 141 20.65 12.60 -23.59
N HIS A 142 20.59 13.89 -23.30
CA HIS A 142 21.26 14.93 -24.12
C HIS A 142 22.78 14.80 -24.13
N ALA A 143 23.38 14.30 -23.02
CA ALA A 143 24.83 14.15 -22.92
C ALA A 143 25.36 13.02 -23.83
N ARG A 144 24.57 11.94 -23.94
CA ARG A 144 24.93 10.78 -24.77
C ARG A 144 24.21 10.73 -26.11
N ASN A 145 23.34 11.71 -26.38
CA ASN A 145 22.52 11.83 -27.61
C ASN A 145 21.78 10.54 -27.97
N ARG A 146 21.11 9.92 -26.96
CA ARG A 146 20.36 8.67 -27.14
C ARG A 146 19.14 8.61 -26.26
N LEU A 147 18.19 7.74 -26.61
CA LEU A 147 17.10 7.35 -25.70
C LEU A 147 17.65 6.53 -24.54
N GLU A 148 17.25 6.88 -23.36
CA GLU A 148 17.50 6.13 -22.13
C GLU A 148 16.19 5.52 -21.64
N THR A 149 16.20 4.21 -21.43
CA THR A 149 15.08 3.48 -20.83
C THR A 149 15.38 3.26 -19.37
N ILE A 150 14.55 3.83 -18.49
CA ILE A 150 14.77 3.80 -17.04
C ILE A 150 13.70 2.88 -16.42
N PRO A 151 14.12 1.80 -15.74
CA PRO A 151 13.19 0.95 -14.99
C PRO A 151 12.42 1.75 -13.95
N THR A 152 11.15 1.38 -13.74
CA THR A 152 10.27 2.05 -12.75
C THR A 152 9.76 1.08 -11.68
N PHE A 153 9.93 -0.23 -11.91
CA PHE A 153 9.38 -1.28 -11.08
C PHE A 153 10.03 -1.32 -9.70
N ALA A 154 9.27 -1.01 -8.67
CA ALA A 154 9.70 -1.11 -7.28
C ALA A 154 8.48 -1.21 -6.37
N MET A 155 8.57 -2.00 -5.30
CA MET A 155 7.59 -1.96 -4.21
C MET A 155 7.70 -0.64 -3.45
N ALA A 156 6.58 -0.10 -2.99
CA ALA A 156 6.57 1.18 -2.28
C ALA A 156 5.55 1.18 -1.14
N ALA A 157 5.95 1.70 0.03
CA ALA A 157 5.07 2.05 1.14
C ALA A 157 4.90 3.57 1.22
N LEU A 158 3.66 4.02 1.29
CA LEU A 158 3.26 5.43 1.26
C LEU A 158 2.49 5.75 2.54
N ALA A 159 3.07 6.57 3.42
CA ALA A 159 2.43 6.97 4.66
C ALA A 159 1.96 8.43 4.56
N GLY A 160 0.68 8.71 4.89
CA GLY A 160 0.13 10.06 4.78
C GLY A 160 -1.15 10.28 5.58
N ILE A 161 -1.65 11.51 5.56
CA ILE A 161 -2.93 11.92 6.16
C ILE A 161 -3.98 12.02 5.06
N GLY A 162 -5.20 11.54 5.34
CA GLY A 162 -6.29 11.57 4.38
C GLY A 162 -6.23 10.45 3.33
N GLN A 163 -6.85 10.68 2.19
CA GLN A 163 -6.91 9.72 1.09
C GLN A 163 -5.77 9.95 0.10
N MET A 164 -5.26 8.87 -0.46
CA MET A 164 -4.38 8.92 -1.61
C MET A 164 -5.21 8.92 -2.90
N PRO A 165 -4.63 9.34 -4.05
CA PRO A 165 -5.32 9.21 -5.33
C PRO A 165 -5.79 7.78 -5.59
N ASP A 166 -6.98 7.62 -6.17
CA ASP A 166 -7.57 6.32 -6.51
C ASP A 166 -6.61 5.47 -7.35
N THR A 167 -5.85 6.10 -8.25
CA THR A 167 -4.85 5.41 -9.08
C THR A 167 -3.74 4.73 -8.27
N ILE A 168 -3.49 5.17 -7.05
CA ILE A 168 -2.53 4.57 -6.11
C ILE A 168 -3.26 3.52 -5.24
N GLU A 169 -4.42 3.88 -4.66
CA GLU A 169 -5.15 2.98 -3.75
C GLU A 169 -5.68 1.72 -4.46
N ASP A 170 -6.05 1.80 -5.74
CA ASP A 170 -6.45 0.65 -6.57
C ASP A 170 -5.35 -0.41 -6.74
N ARG A 171 -4.09 -0.04 -6.48
CA ARG A 171 -2.90 -0.89 -6.62
C ARG A 171 -2.22 -1.13 -5.27
N ALA A 172 -2.97 -0.95 -4.18
CA ALA A 172 -2.42 -0.94 -2.84
C ALA A 172 -3.16 -1.86 -1.89
N VAL A 173 -2.39 -2.40 -0.95
CA VAL A 173 -2.91 -2.85 0.34
C VAL A 173 -3.07 -1.60 1.21
N VAL A 174 -4.30 -1.25 1.58
CA VAL A 174 -4.61 -0.01 2.28
C VAL A 174 -4.81 -0.27 3.76
N ILE A 175 -3.94 0.32 4.59
CA ILE A 175 -4.00 0.24 6.05
C ILE A 175 -4.53 1.56 6.60
N ARG A 176 -5.71 1.52 7.23
CA ARG A 176 -6.38 2.70 7.81
C ARG A 176 -6.08 2.81 9.29
N MET A 177 -4.97 3.46 9.61
CA MET A 177 -4.55 3.67 11.00
C MET A 177 -5.55 4.53 11.77
N ARG A 178 -5.74 4.20 13.05
CA ARG A 178 -6.54 4.97 14.00
C ARG A 178 -5.73 5.33 15.23
N ARG A 179 -6.22 6.23 16.02
CA ARG A 179 -5.67 6.43 17.37
C ARG A 179 -5.88 5.19 18.22
N ARG A 180 -4.95 4.94 19.11
CA ARG A 180 -5.08 3.88 20.11
C ARG A 180 -6.30 4.15 20.98
N ALA A 181 -7.07 3.09 21.23
CA ALA A 181 -8.13 3.13 22.22
C ALA A 181 -7.54 3.12 23.65
N PRO A 182 -8.28 3.58 24.66
CA PRO A 182 -7.88 3.43 26.06
C PRO A 182 -7.57 1.96 26.36
N GLY A 183 -6.41 1.70 26.98
CA GLY A 183 -5.95 0.34 27.31
C GLY A 183 -5.08 -0.34 26.25
N GLU A 184 -5.05 0.13 25.00
CA GLU A 184 -4.14 -0.39 23.99
C GLU A 184 -2.71 0.11 24.24
N THR A 185 -1.79 -0.81 24.41
CA THR A 185 -0.38 -0.51 24.68
C THR A 185 0.53 -1.24 23.72
N VAL A 186 1.68 -0.67 23.42
CA VAL A 186 2.76 -1.29 22.66
C VAL A 186 4.09 -1.04 23.33
N ALA A 187 5.06 -1.90 23.04
CA ALA A 187 6.42 -1.68 23.52
C ALA A 187 7.02 -0.42 22.87
N PRO A 188 7.78 0.38 23.63
CA PRO A 188 8.50 1.53 23.03
C PRO A 188 9.61 1.02 22.13
N TYR A 189 9.54 1.38 20.86
CA TYR A 189 10.62 1.09 19.90
C TYR A 189 11.78 2.08 20.07
N ARG A 190 12.98 1.54 20.13
CA ARG A 190 14.23 2.28 20.22
C ARG A 190 15.17 1.81 19.13
N HIS A 191 15.37 2.60 18.08
CA HIS A 191 16.15 2.22 16.89
C HIS A 191 17.51 1.57 17.23
N ARG A 192 18.27 2.15 18.19
CA ARG A 192 19.58 1.62 18.59
C ARG A 192 19.50 0.25 19.29
N ARG A 193 18.44 0.02 20.08
CA ARG A 193 18.25 -1.21 20.86
C ARG A 193 17.57 -2.29 20.04
N ASP A 194 16.50 -1.94 19.34
CA ASP A 194 15.55 -2.87 18.72
C ASP A 194 15.87 -3.10 17.22
N GLY A 195 16.50 -2.12 16.56
CA GLY A 195 16.87 -2.19 15.15
C GLY A 195 17.73 -3.40 14.76
N PRO A 196 18.73 -3.84 15.56
CA PRO A 196 19.49 -5.05 15.25
C PRO A 196 18.62 -6.31 15.13
N ALA A 197 17.58 -6.47 15.97
CA ALA A 197 16.67 -7.61 15.90
C ALA A 197 15.78 -7.57 14.66
N LEU A 198 15.33 -6.36 14.23
CA LEU A 198 14.57 -6.21 13.00
C LEU A 198 15.43 -6.52 11.76
N ARG A 199 16.68 -6.06 11.73
CA ARG A 199 17.62 -6.40 10.63
C ARG A 199 17.92 -7.89 10.57
N GLN A 200 18.06 -8.57 11.71
CA GLN A 200 18.23 -10.01 11.71
C GLN A 200 16.98 -10.71 11.12
N LEU A 201 15.78 -10.25 11.49
CA LEU A 201 14.55 -10.79 10.92
C LEU A 201 14.48 -10.53 9.40
N ALA A 202 14.88 -9.34 8.93
CA ALA A 202 14.98 -9.03 7.51
C ALA A 202 15.94 -9.98 6.77
N ASN A 203 17.09 -10.30 7.38
CA ASN A 203 18.04 -11.26 6.81
C ASN A 203 17.44 -12.67 6.72
N ASP A 204 16.77 -13.12 7.78
CA ASP A 204 16.11 -14.43 7.80
C ASP A 204 15.03 -14.53 6.71
N ILE A 205 14.22 -13.47 6.54
CA ILE A 205 13.21 -13.37 5.47
C ILE A 205 13.89 -13.41 4.09
N SER A 206 14.98 -12.66 3.93
CA SER A 206 15.73 -12.59 2.68
C SER A 206 16.32 -13.95 2.30
N GLU A 207 16.94 -14.64 3.23
CA GLU A 207 17.53 -15.97 3.00
C GLU A 207 16.45 -16.98 2.56
N TRP A 208 15.34 -17.03 3.29
CA TRP A 208 14.21 -17.89 2.95
C TRP A 208 13.64 -17.61 1.56
N LEU A 209 13.30 -16.37 1.26
CA LEU A 209 12.59 -16.03 0.02
C LEU A 209 13.52 -16.02 -1.20
N ARG A 210 14.78 -15.55 -1.06
CA ARG A 210 15.75 -15.58 -2.17
C ARG A 210 16.11 -17.01 -2.55
N GLY A 211 16.11 -17.93 -1.58
CA GLY A 211 16.27 -19.36 -1.85
C GLY A 211 15.11 -19.99 -2.63
N ASN A 212 13.96 -19.34 -2.68
CA ASN A 212 12.74 -19.83 -3.29
C ASN A 212 12.25 -19.01 -4.49
N LEU A 213 13.05 -18.04 -5.03
CA LEU A 213 12.63 -17.17 -6.13
C LEU A 213 12.12 -17.94 -7.34
N ALA A 214 12.78 -19.03 -7.74
CA ALA A 214 12.37 -19.82 -8.90
C ALA A 214 11.01 -20.54 -8.71
N VAL A 215 10.61 -20.79 -7.47
CA VAL A 215 9.30 -21.34 -7.12
C VAL A 215 8.25 -20.22 -7.18
N LEU A 216 8.57 -19.06 -6.59
CA LEU A 216 7.68 -17.89 -6.56
C LEU A 216 7.44 -17.29 -7.95
N GLU A 217 8.44 -17.27 -8.82
CA GLU A 217 8.31 -16.79 -10.20
C GLU A 217 7.30 -17.61 -11.03
N LYS A 218 7.09 -18.86 -10.65
CA LYS A 218 6.15 -19.79 -11.32
C LYS A 218 4.87 -20.01 -10.51
N ALA A 219 4.72 -19.31 -9.40
CA ALA A 219 3.54 -19.49 -8.55
C ALA A 219 2.29 -18.96 -9.24
N GLU A 220 1.25 -19.74 -9.25
CA GLU A 220 -0.10 -19.39 -9.69
C GLU A 220 -1.08 -19.65 -8.54
N PRO A 221 -1.11 -18.76 -7.52
CA PRO A 221 -1.95 -18.97 -6.35
C PRO A 221 -3.43 -18.88 -6.71
N VAL A 222 -4.27 -19.68 -6.02
CA VAL A 222 -5.71 -19.54 -6.13
C VAL A 222 -6.13 -18.20 -5.50
N MET A 223 -6.63 -17.30 -6.33
CA MET A 223 -7.00 -15.95 -5.91
C MET A 223 -8.47 -15.88 -5.47
N PRO A 224 -8.79 -15.22 -4.33
CA PRO A 224 -10.16 -14.96 -3.91
C PRO A 224 -10.74 -13.68 -4.53
N LEU A 225 -9.95 -12.95 -5.31
CA LEU A 225 -10.26 -11.64 -5.90
C LEU A 225 -10.04 -11.69 -7.40
N GLU A 226 -10.58 -10.70 -8.11
CA GLU A 226 -10.47 -10.56 -9.56
C GLU A 226 -9.74 -9.26 -9.94
N ASP A 227 -9.35 -9.15 -11.21
CA ASP A 227 -8.74 -7.98 -11.83
C ASP A 227 -7.55 -7.40 -11.05
N ARG A 228 -7.52 -6.07 -10.87
CA ARG A 228 -6.43 -5.37 -10.20
C ARG A 228 -6.24 -5.74 -8.74
N ALA A 229 -7.31 -6.14 -8.07
CA ALA A 229 -7.21 -6.60 -6.69
C ALA A 229 -6.44 -7.92 -6.64
N ALA A 230 -6.70 -8.83 -7.58
CA ALA A 230 -5.92 -10.06 -7.73
C ALA A 230 -4.44 -9.75 -7.99
N ASP A 231 -4.13 -8.89 -8.97
CA ASP A 231 -2.75 -8.46 -9.28
C ASP A 231 -2.01 -7.89 -8.04
N THR A 232 -2.73 -7.17 -7.19
CA THR A 232 -2.18 -6.56 -5.98
C THR A 232 -1.87 -7.61 -4.90
N TRP A 233 -2.73 -8.61 -4.75
CA TRP A 233 -2.61 -9.60 -3.69
C TRP A 233 -1.83 -10.85 -4.08
N GLU A 234 -1.64 -11.12 -5.38
CA GLU A 234 -0.91 -12.28 -5.89
C GLU A 234 0.46 -12.49 -5.22
N PRO A 235 1.36 -11.48 -5.13
CA PRO A 235 2.66 -11.65 -4.46
C PRO A 235 2.53 -12.03 -2.97
N LEU A 236 1.54 -11.49 -2.28
CA LEU A 236 1.31 -11.72 -0.86
C LEU A 236 0.80 -13.14 -0.61
N ILE A 237 -0.16 -13.58 -1.44
CA ILE A 237 -0.74 -14.93 -1.34
C ILE A 237 0.29 -15.97 -1.75
N ALA A 238 1.13 -15.72 -2.77
CA ALA A 238 2.20 -16.61 -3.17
C ALA A 238 3.22 -16.82 -2.05
N VAL A 239 3.58 -15.76 -1.31
CA VAL A 239 4.44 -15.86 -0.11
C VAL A 239 3.75 -16.68 0.98
N ALA A 240 2.46 -16.48 1.22
CA ALA A 240 1.70 -17.22 2.21
C ALA A 240 1.60 -18.72 1.86
N ASP A 241 1.33 -19.03 0.58
CA ASP A 241 1.27 -20.41 0.09
C ASP A 241 2.64 -21.12 0.24
N LEU A 242 3.74 -20.42 -0.04
CA LEU A 242 5.10 -20.93 0.19
C LEU A 242 5.37 -21.17 1.69
N ALA A 243 4.90 -20.30 2.57
CA ALA A 243 5.05 -20.43 4.01
C ALA A 243 4.26 -21.62 4.56
N GLY A 244 3.07 -21.89 4.04
CA GLY A 244 2.19 -22.97 4.49
C GLY A 244 1.58 -22.69 5.87
N GLY A 245 1.18 -23.75 6.57
CA GLY A 245 0.50 -23.65 7.86
C GLY A 245 -0.86 -22.98 7.72
N GLU A 246 -1.15 -21.99 8.55
CA GLU A 246 -2.39 -21.20 8.51
C GLU A 246 -2.28 -19.95 7.59
N TRP A 247 -1.09 -19.61 7.13
CA TRP A 247 -0.84 -18.40 6.38
C TRP A 247 -1.59 -18.31 5.05
N PRO A 248 -1.78 -19.39 4.27
CA PRO A 248 -2.57 -19.37 3.05
C PRO A 248 -4.01 -18.90 3.25
N ASP A 249 -4.67 -19.40 4.30
CA ASP A 249 -6.06 -19.04 4.61
C ASP A 249 -6.14 -17.62 5.19
N ARG A 250 -5.21 -17.26 6.09
CA ARG A 250 -5.11 -15.91 6.64
C ARG A 250 -4.88 -14.85 5.55
N ALA A 251 -4.01 -15.14 4.58
CA ALA A 251 -3.74 -14.23 3.47
C ALA A 251 -4.98 -13.99 2.60
N ARG A 252 -5.72 -15.04 2.26
CA ARG A 252 -6.95 -14.95 1.46
C ARG A 252 -8.03 -14.19 2.21
N HIS A 253 -8.22 -14.50 3.49
CA HIS A 253 -9.16 -13.78 4.33
C HIS A 253 -8.81 -12.28 4.45
N ALA A 254 -7.54 -11.95 4.67
CA ALA A 254 -7.09 -10.57 4.70
C ALA A 254 -7.32 -9.85 3.36
N ALA A 255 -7.11 -10.55 2.24
CA ALA A 255 -7.35 -10.02 0.91
C ALA A 255 -8.82 -9.64 0.69
N GLU A 256 -9.74 -10.54 1.05
CA GLU A 256 -11.19 -10.30 0.95
C GLU A 256 -11.64 -9.14 1.85
N VAL A 257 -11.26 -9.17 3.13
CA VAL A 257 -11.69 -8.16 4.12
C VAL A 257 -11.18 -6.78 3.75
N LEU A 258 -9.87 -6.62 3.50
CA LEU A 258 -9.28 -5.31 3.24
C LEU A 258 -9.70 -4.74 1.88
N THR A 259 -9.95 -5.60 0.88
CA THR A 259 -10.50 -5.15 -0.41
C THR A 259 -11.95 -4.69 -0.26
N ALA A 260 -12.78 -5.45 0.44
CA ALA A 260 -14.18 -5.06 0.72
C ALA A 260 -14.25 -3.75 1.53
N GLU A 261 -13.36 -3.57 2.52
CA GLU A 261 -13.27 -2.31 3.27
C GLU A 261 -12.83 -1.13 2.39
N ARG A 262 -11.90 -1.35 1.46
CA ARG A 262 -11.48 -0.34 0.50
C ARG A 262 -12.65 0.08 -0.37
N ASP A 263 -13.35 -0.88 -0.96
CA ASP A 263 -14.44 -0.65 -1.92
C ASP A 263 -15.71 -0.13 -1.24
N GLY A 264 -16.05 -0.63 -0.05
CA GLY A 264 -17.18 -0.15 0.75
C GLY A 264 -17.00 1.27 1.32
N ASN A 265 -15.76 1.73 1.44
CA ASN A 265 -15.40 3.10 1.82
C ASN A 265 -14.85 3.94 0.64
N SER A 266 -14.82 3.40 -0.57
CA SER A 266 -14.82 4.28 -1.72
C SER A 266 -16.15 5.01 -1.63
N VAL A 267 -16.16 6.15 -0.95
CA VAL A 267 -17.16 7.18 -1.15
C VAL A 267 -17.24 7.28 -2.65
N ALA A 268 -18.38 6.87 -3.20
CA ALA A 268 -18.64 7.00 -4.62
C ALA A 268 -18.05 8.34 -5.01
N SER A 269 -17.08 8.37 -5.93
CA SER A 269 -16.27 9.57 -6.16
C SER A 269 -17.24 10.75 -6.14
N ASP A 270 -16.88 11.93 -5.64
CA ASP A 270 -17.81 13.07 -5.54
C ASP A 270 -18.66 13.22 -6.79
N ARG A 271 -18.14 12.75 -7.93
CA ARG A 271 -18.86 12.68 -9.20
C ARG A 271 -20.00 11.66 -9.21
N ILE A 272 -19.78 10.45 -8.69
CA ILE A 272 -20.82 9.41 -8.61
C ILE A 272 -21.82 9.80 -7.52
N ARG A 273 -21.34 10.31 -6.38
CA ARG A 273 -22.18 10.84 -5.32
C ARG A 273 -23.05 11.98 -5.85
N LEU A 274 -22.47 12.94 -6.59
CA LEU A 274 -23.21 14.01 -7.22
C LEU A 274 -24.29 13.49 -8.16
N LEU A 275 -24.00 12.47 -8.97
CA LEU A 275 -25.00 11.88 -9.87
C LEU A 275 -26.14 11.21 -9.10
N ILE A 276 -25.83 10.50 -8.00
CA ILE A 276 -26.83 9.86 -7.13
C ILE A 276 -27.70 10.94 -6.47
N ASP A 277 -27.06 11.97 -5.90
CA ASP A 277 -27.75 13.07 -5.21
C ASP A 277 -28.57 13.90 -6.20
N CYS A 278 -28.07 14.16 -7.42
CA CYS A 278 -28.83 14.79 -8.48
C CYS A 278 -30.07 13.94 -8.86
N ARG A 279 -29.92 12.64 -9.01
CA ARG A 279 -31.05 11.74 -9.30
C ARG A 279 -32.09 11.79 -8.17
N THR A 280 -31.66 11.79 -6.94
CA THR A 280 -32.51 11.90 -5.76
C THR A 280 -33.21 13.26 -5.72
N ALA A 281 -32.47 14.35 -5.97
CA ALA A 281 -32.98 15.70 -5.99
C ALA A 281 -33.98 15.97 -7.14
N ILE A 282 -33.78 15.37 -8.31
CA ILE A 282 -34.71 15.44 -9.44
C ILE A 282 -35.99 14.63 -9.13
N GLY A 283 -35.86 13.47 -8.47
CA GLY A 283 -36.98 12.62 -8.11
C GLY A 283 -37.69 12.05 -9.34
N GLN A 284 -39.02 12.21 -9.39
CA GLN A 284 -39.86 11.72 -10.50
C GLN A 284 -40.14 12.82 -11.56
N HIS A 285 -39.44 13.96 -11.50
CA HIS A 285 -39.64 15.03 -12.49
C HIS A 285 -38.78 14.76 -13.73
N ASP A 286 -39.31 15.02 -14.90
CA ASP A 286 -38.59 14.91 -16.18
C ASP A 286 -37.49 15.98 -16.29
N ALA A 287 -37.70 17.16 -15.69
CA ALA A 287 -36.74 18.26 -15.60
C ALA A 287 -37.07 19.17 -14.41
N ILE A 288 -36.03 19.77 -13.83
CA ILE A 288 -36.15 20.83 -12.83
C ILE A 288 -35.20 21.99 -13.18
N PRO A 289 -35.50 23.23 -12.80
CA PRO A 289 -34.54 24.31 -12.96
C PRO A 289 -33.26 24.09 -12.21
N THR A 290 -32.11 24.49 -12.80
CA THR A 290 -30.78 24.30 -12.18
C THR A 290 -30.70 24.94 -10.78
N SER A 291 -31.33 26.09 -10.56
CA SER A 291 -31.38 26.72 -9.24
C SER A 291 -32.02 25.82 -8.18
N VAL A 292 -33.16 25.21 -8.54
CA VAL A 292 -33.89 24.29 -7.64
C VAL A 292 -33.04 23.01 -7.36
N LEU A 293 -32.33 22.51 -8.37
CA LEU A 293 -31.42 21.38 -8.18
C LEU A 293 -30.31 21.74 -7.19
N LEU A 294 -29.66 22.88 -7.38
CA LEU A 294 -28.59 23.35 -6.51
C LEU A 294 -29.07 23.60 -5.08
N ASP A 295 -30.25 24.18 -4.91
CA ASP A 295 -30.84 24.40 -3.59
C ASP A 295 -31.11 23.06 -2.87
N ARG A 296 -31.63 22.06 -3.58
CA ARG A 296 -31.88 20.73 -3.03
C ARG A 296 -30.60 20.00 -2.66
N LEU A 297 -29.55 20.10 -3.50
CA LEU A 297 -28.24 19.50 -3.23
C LEU A 297 -27.58 20.13 -2.00
N LYS A 298 -27.64 21.46 -1.86
CA LYS A 298 -27.08 22.20 -0.73
C LYS A 298 -27.85 22.02 0.58
N ALA A 299 -29.11 21.62 0.50
CA ALA A 299 -29.96 21.40 1.67
C ALA A 299 -29.66 20.11 2.43
N ASP A 300 -28.90 19.17 1.84
CA ASP A 300 -28.49 17.94 2.50
C ASP A 300 -27.26 18.21 3.39
N PRO A 301 -27.42 18.16 4.73
CA PRO A 301 -26.31 18.44 5.67
C PRO A 301 -25.23 17.35 5.67
N GLU A 302 -25.53 16.15 5.16
CA GLU A 302 -24.55 15.05 5.07
C GLU A 302 -23.79 15.04 3.75
N ALA A 303 -24.17 15.91 2.81
CA ALA A 303 -23.53 16.05 1.51
C ALA A 303 -22.53 17.22 1.48
N PRO A 304 -21.42 17.11 0.72
CA PRO A 304 -20.39 18.16 0.68
C PRO A 304 -20.77 19.37 -0.17
N TRP A 305 -21.98 19.40 -0.77
CA TRP A 305 -22.33 20.34 -1.82
C TRP A 305 -22.51 21.79 -1.36
N ALA A 306 -22.79 22.00 -0.07
CA ALA A 306 -22.91 23.35 0.49
C ALA A 306 -21.57 24.11 0.49
N GLU A 307 -20.44 23.36 0.66
CA GLU A 307 -19.08 23.91 0.76
C GLU A 307 -18.21 23.54 -0.45
N TYR A 308 -18.78 22.88 -1.45
CA TYR A 308 -18.04 22.39 -2.61
C TYR A 308 -17.55 23.55 -3.49
N GLY A 309 -16.23 23.65 -3.61
CA GLY A 309 -15.60 24.70 -4.44
C GLY A 309 -15.00 25.86 -3.68
N GLY A 310 -15.06 25.90 -2.36
CA GLY A 310 -14.37 26.81 -1.44
C GLY A 310 -14.23 28.24 -1.98
N THR A 311 -15.03 29.17 -1.55
CA THR A 311 -14.73 30.60 -1.69
C THR A 311 -13.83 31.06 -0.57
#